data_8116a065e029f49377f7a02a5e2fb2ce
#
_entry.id   8116a065e029f49377f7a02a5e2fb2ce
#
_cell.length_a   1.000
_cell.length_b   1.000
_cell.length_c   1.000
_cell.angle_alpha   90.00
_cell.angle_beta   90.00
_cell.angle_gamma   90.00
#
_symmetry.space_group_name_H-M   'P 1'
#
loop_
_entity.id
_entity.type
_entity.pdbx_description
1 polymer ?
#
loop_
_entity_poly.entity_id
_entity_poly.type
_entity_poly.pdbx_seq_one_letter_code
_entity_poly.pdbx_strand_id
1 'polypeptide(L)'
;YGVALDISDFSGTVGGNISGTSDLAPLDGQADMIKELFPDAKTVGLLYCSAEANSQYQVDTIKGYLEEMGYTCNYYSFSDSNDLASVATTASGEVDVLYVPTDNTVASNTEIINNIFQPAGIPVVTGEEGICAGCGVATLSISYYDLGVATGKMAVRVLNGEDISTMPVEYAPNFVKKYNKTICDALNITVPDDYEAIEE
;
A
#
# COMPACT_ATOMS: atom_id res chain seq x y z
N TYR A 1 3.50 12.96 19.69
CA TYR A 1 3.69 14.14 18.84
C TYR A 1 4.33 13.65 17.54
N GLY A 2 3.52 13.36 16.51
CA GLY A 2 4.02 13.05 15.18
C GLY A 2 4.57 14.32 14.54
N VAL A 3 5.87 14.41 14.40
CA VAL A 3 6.47 15.30 13.42
C VAL A 3 6.23 14.62 12.09
N ALA A 4 5.45 15.24 11.20
CA ALA A 4 5.38 14.82 9.81
C ALA A 4 6.78 15.09 9.22
N LEU A 5 7.59 14.05 9.19
CA LEU A 5 8.89 14.10 8.56
C LEU A 5 8.68 13.71 7.09
N ASP A 6 9.34 14.41 6.18
CA ASP A 6 9.30 14.06 4.77
C ASP A 6 9.84 12.62 4.62
N ILE A 7 9.11 11.75 3.93
CA ILE A 7 9.48 10.36 3.80
C ILE A 7 10.81 10.19 3.04
N SER A 8 11.17 11.15 2.20
CA SER A 8 12.47 11.23 1.52
C SER A 8 13.63 11.41 2.51
N ASP A 9 13.36 11.97 3.70
CA ASP A 9 14.35 12.13 4.77
C ASP A 9 14.69 10.81 5.48
N PHE A 10 13.91 9.76 5.26
CA PHE A 10 14.04 8.44 5.91
C PHE A 10 14.56 7.32 5.01
N SER A 11 15.12 7.66 3.85
CA SER A 11 15.84 6.69 3.04
C SER A 11 17.33 6.67 3.40
N GLY A 12 17.92 5.47 3.47
CA GLY A 12 19.35 5.33 3.77
C GLY A 12 19.67 5.67 5.23
N THR A 13 20.71 6.46 5.46
CA THR A 13 21.15 6.86 6.82
C THR A 13 20.63 8.26 7.12
N VAL A 14 19.65 8.34 8.03
CA VAL A 14 19.06 9.63 8.44
C VAL A 14 20.06 10.49 9.20
N GLY A 15 20.89 9.86 10.04
CA GLY A 15 21.88 10.56 10.87
C GLY A 15 21.29 11.08 12.20
N GLY A 16 22.12 11.80 12.97
CA GLY A 16 21.70 12.34 14.26
C GLY A 16 21.35 11.24 15.28
N ASN A 17 20.16 11.30 15.86
CA ASN A 17 19.68 10.35 16.87
C ASN A 17 18.47 9.51 16.40
N ILE A 18 18.30 9.38 15.11
CA ILE A 18 17.15 8.69 14.50
C ILE A 18 17.63 7.59 13.54
N SER A 19 17.08 6.41 13.69
CA SER A 19 17.09 5.32 12.72
C SER A 19 15.87 4.44 12.97
N GLY A 20 15.63 3.44 12.14
CA GLY A 20 14.48 2.54 12.30
C GLY A 20 14.25 1.64 11.11
N THR A 21 13.02 1.16 10.99
CA THR A 21 12.57 0.31 9.88
C THR A 21 11.46 1.01 9.11
N SER A 22 11.40 0.72 7.81
CA SER A 22 10.34 1.21 6.92
C SER A 22 9.40 0.06 6.55
N ASP A 23 8.10 0.33 6.57
CA ASP A 23 7.04 -0.60 6.13
C ASP A 23 6.68 -0.43 4.65
N LEU A 24 7.47 0.34 3.92
CA LEU A 24 7.25 0.54 2.49
C LEU A 24 7.53 -0.76 1.72
N ALA A 25 6.49 -1.34 1.14
CA ALA A 25 6.61 -2.44 0.19
C ALA A 25 7.14 -1.93 -1.17
N PRO A 26 7.74 -2.79 -2.01
CA PRO A 26 8.23 -2.39 -3.33
C PRO A 26 7.08 -1.91 -4.22
N LEU A 27 7.06 -0.62 -4.52
CA LEU A 27 6.00 0.00 -5.33
C LEU A 27 6.05 -0.40 -6.80
N ASP A 28 7.24 -0.69 -7.33
CA ASP A 28 7.44 -1.32 -8.63
C ASP A 28 6.81 -2.71 -8.69
N GLY A 29 7.03 -3.53 -7.67
CA GLY A 29 6.40 -4.85 -7.54
C GLY A 29 4.87 -4.78 -7.40
N GLN A 30 4.33 -3.75 -6.76
CA GLN A 30 2.87 -3.53 -6.70
C GLN A 30 2.31 -3.09 -8.06
N ALA A 31 3.05 -2.30 -8.83
CA ALA A 31 2.67 -1.96 -10.21
C ALA A 31 2.72 -3.20 -11.12
N ASP A 32 3.75 -4.04 -11.00
CA ASP A 32 3.86 -5.33 -11.70
C ASP A 32 2.67 -6.25 -11.38
N MET A 33 2.23 -6.29 -10.10
CA MET A 33 1.05 -7.05 -9.67
C MET A 33 -0.23 -6.56 -10.37
N ILE A 34 -0.43 -5.25 -10.48
CA ILE A 34 -1.57 -4.68 -11.23
C ILE A 34 -1.49 -5.13 -12.69
N LYS A 35 -0.29 -5.10 -13.29
CA LYS A 35 -0.09 -5.53 -14.67
C LYS A 35 -0.33 -7.03 -14.87
N GLU A 36 0.08 -7.86 -13.92
CA GLU A 36 -0.12 -9.31 -13.94
C GLU A 36 -1.61 -9.67 -13.86
N LEU A 37 -2.35 -9.05 -12.92
CA LEU A 37 -3.74 -9.40 -12.65
C LEU A 37 -4.73 -8.73 -13.62
N PHE A 38 -4.42 -7.51 -14.08
CA PHE A 38 -5.33 -6.68 -14.88
C PHE A 38 -4.66 -6.12 -16.15
N PRO A 39 -4.11 -6.99 -17.03
CA PRO A 39 -3.35 -6.55 -18.21
C PRO A 39 -4.18 -5.76 -19.22
N ASP A 40 -5.50 -5.94 -19.24
CA ASP A 40 -6.44 -5.29 -20.15
C ASP A 40 -7.03 -3.98 -19.61
N ALA A 41 -6.81 -3.67 -18.32
CA ALA A 41 -7.20 -2.40 -17.72
C ALA A 41 -6.47 -1.23 -18.41
N LYS A 42 -7.13 -0.09 -18.48
CA LYS A 42 -6.60 1.13 -19.11
C LYS A 42 -6.43 2.24 -18.10
N THR A 43 -7.36 2.33 -17.16
CA THR A 43 -7.40 3.41 -16.18
C THR A 43 -7.26 2.85 -14.76
N VAL A 44 -6.23 3.32 -14.06
CA VAL A 44 -6.00 3.01 -12.64
C VAL A 44 -6.31 4.23 -11.80
N GLY A 45 -7.23 4.08 -10.85
CA GLY A 45 -7.51 5.10 -9.85
C GLY A 45 -6.51 4.99 -8.69
N LEU A 46 -6.00 6.12 -8.23
CA LEU A 46 -5.10 6.23 -7.09
C LEU A 46 -5.83 6.94 -5.95
N LEU A 47 -6.40 6.16 -5.02
CA LEU A 47 -7.21 6.68 -3.91
C LEU A 47 -6.36 6.80 -2.64
N TYR A 48 -6.30 8.00 -2.04
CA TYR A 48 -5.44 8.25 -0.89
C TYR A 48 -5.89 9.45 -0.05
N CYS A 49 -5.50 9.48 1.21
CA CYS A 49 -5.68 10.61 2.12
C CYS A 49 -4.57 11.65 1.87
N SER A 50 -4.95 12.85 1.43
CA SER A 50 -4.00 13.96 1.18
C SER A 50 -3.36 14.54 2.44
N ALA A 51 -3.90 14.22 3.62
CA ALA A 51 -3.31 14.59 4.90
C ALA A 51 -2.18 13.64 5.34
N GLU A 52 -1.96 12.52 4.63
CA GLU A 52 -0.93 11.52 4.92
C GLU A 52 0.20 11.60 3.89
N ALA A 53 1.37 12.12 4.30
CA ALA A 53 2.53 12.28 3.41
C ALA A 53 3.05 10.94 2.84
N ASN A 54 2.98 9.84 3.62
CA ASN A 54 3.31 8.50 3.17
C ASN A 54 2.40 8.04 2.01
N SER A 55 1.10 8.31 2.10
CA SER A 55 0.15 7.94 1.07
C SER A 55 0.38 8.71 -0.23
N GLN A 56 0.62 10.03 -0.13
CA GLN A 56 0.98 10.87 -1.28
C GLN A 56 2.25 10.37 -1.98
N TYR A 57 3.31 10.10 -1.21
CA TYR A 57 4.57 9.58 -1.77
C TYR A 57 4.36 8.27 -2.54
N GLN A 58 3.58 7.34 -1.96
CA GLN A 58 3.33 6.04 -2.59
C GLN A 58 2.56 6.18 -3.90
N VAL A 59 1.49 6.99 -3.93
CA VAL A 59 0.70 7.16 -5.16
C VAL A 59 1.46 7.93 -6.24
N ASP A 60 2.30 8.90 -5.88
CA ASP A 60 3.14 9.61 -6.85
C ASP A 60 4.19 8.67 -7.46
N THR A 61 4.79 7.82 -6.65
CA THR A 61 5.81 6.87 -7.11
C THR A 61 5.21 5.77 -7.99
N ILE A 62 4.13 5.10 -7.53
CA ILE A 62 3.51 4.01 -8.31
C ILE A 62 2.89 4.51 -9.61
N LYS A 63 2.38 5.75 -9.63
CA LYS A 63 1.90 6.38 -10.85
C LYS A 63 2.94 6.38 -11.96
N GLY A 64 4.20 6.71 -11.64
CA GLY A 64 5.29 6.68 -12.61
C GLY A 64 5.46 5.30 -13.23
N TYR A 65 5.51 4.24 -12.42
CA TYR A 65 5.63 2.87 -12.91
C TYR A 65 4.43 2.43 -13.76
N LEU A 66 3.21 2.74 -13.32
CA LEU A 66 2.00 2.37 -14.06
C LEU A 66 1.89 3.11 -15.39
N GLU A 67 2.25 4.39 -15.45
CA GLU A 67 2.25 5.16 -16.71
C GLU A 67 3.32 4.65 -17.69
N GLU A 68 4.50 4.23 -17.20
CA GLU A 68 5.51 3.56 -18.03
C GLU A 68 5.01 2.22 -18.60
N MET A 69 4.12 1.52 -17.87
CA MET A 69 3.46 0.28 -18.33
C MET A 69 2.28 0.52 -19.28
N GLY A 70 1.91 1.80 -19.51
CA GLY A 70 0.88 2.22 -20.46
C GLY A 70 -0.51 2.43 -19.87
N TYR A 71 -0.65 2.49 -18.56
CA TYR A 71 -1.91 2.84 -17.89
C TYR A 71 -2.13 4.36 -17.87
N THR A 72 -3.38 4.77 -17.82
CA THR A 72 -3.77 6.13 -17.45
C THR A 72 -4.06 6.16 -15.96
N CYS A 73 -3.39 7.03 -15.19
CA CYS A 73 -3.56 7.11 -13.76
C CYS A 73 -4.27 8.40 -13.34
N ASN A 74 -5.35 8.27 -12.58
CA ASN A 74 -6.12 9.39 -12.06
C ASN A 74 -6.04 9.42 -10.53
N TYR A 75 -5.77 10.59 -9.97
CA TYR A 75 -5.78 10.80 -8.52
C TYR A 75 -7.20 11.01 -7.99
N TYR A 76 -7.50 10.34 -6.89
CA TYR A 76 -8.72 10.51 -6.11
C TYR A 76 -8.33 10.77 -4.65
N SER A 77 -8.09 12.03 -4.33
CA SER A 77 -7.68 12.43 -2.98
C SER A 77 -8.86 12.87 -2.13
N PHE A 78 -8.84 12.49 -0.88
CA PHE A 78 -9.75 12.97 0.16
C PHE A 78 -8.95 13.54 1.33
N SER A 79 -9.53 14.43 2.13
CA SER A 79 -8.84 15.08 3.23
C SER A 79 -9.05 14.38 4.58
N ASP A 80 -10.21 13.76 4.74
CA ASP A 80 -10.58 12.98 5.93
C ASP A 80 -11.67 11.96 5.58
N SER A 81 -12.04 11.12 6.54
CA SER A 81 -13.01 10.04 6.34
C SER A 81 -14.42 10.49 5.92
N ASN A 82 -14.78 11.76 6.13
CA ASN A 82 -16.12 12.26 5.74
C ASN A 82 -16.26 12.38 4.21
N ASP A 83 -15.14 12.68 3.52
CA ASP A 83 -15.13 12.85 2.07
C ASP A 83 -14.91 11.50 1.34
N LEU A 84 -14.38 10.49 2.04
CA LEU A 84 -13.96 9.21 1.46
C LEU A 84 -15.04 8.56 0.58
N ALA A 85 -16.28 8.46 1.10
CA ALA A 85 -17.36 7.80 0.38
C ALA A 85 -17.73 8.50 -0.93
N SER A 86 -17.71 9.83 -0.96
CA SER A 86 -18.04 10.61 -2.16
C SER A 86 -16.96 10.51 -3.23
N VAL A 87 -15.68 10.57 -2.80
CA VAL A 87 -14.52 10.44 -3.69
C VAL A 87 -14.43 9.01 -4.26
N ALA A 88 -14.61 7.99 -3.40
CA ALA A 88 -14.64 6.59 -3.80
C ALA A 88 -15.77 6.30 -4.81
N THR A 89 -16.98 6.88 -4.58
CA THR A 89 -18.10 6.74 -5.52
C THR A 89 -17.78 7.36 -6.88
N THR A 90 -17.12 8.52 -6.90
CA THR A 90 -16.68 9.14 -8.17
C THR A 90 -15.69 8.24 -8.89
N ALA A 91 -14.66 7.76 -8.17
CA ALA A 91 -13.64 6.88 -8.72
C ALA A 91 -14.25 5.59 -9.32
N SER A 92 -15.23 4.98 -8.64
CA SER A 92 -15.85 3.72 -9.09
C SER A 92 -16.60 3.84 -10.44
N GLY A 93 -16.92 5.03 -10.88
CA GLY A 93 -17.53 5.28 -12.21
C GLY A 93 -16.52 5.55 -13.33
N GLU A 94 -15.23 5.68 -13.01
CA GLU A 94 -14.24 6.23 -13.96
C GLU A 94 -13.01 5.34 -14.18
N VAL A 95 -12.83 4.26 -13.38
CA VAL A 95 -11.63 3.45 -13.40
C VAL A 95 -11.91 1.97 -13.66
N ASP A 96 -10.91 1.27 -14.20
CA ASP A 96 -10.96 -0.18 -14.39
C ASP A 96 -10.39 -0.94 -13.19
N VAL A 97 -9.44 -0.33 -12.47
CA VAL A 97 -8.79 -0.85 -11.24
C VAL A 97 -8.58 0.30 -10.28
N LEU A 98 -8.77 0.06 -8.98
CA LEU A 98 -8.36 0.98 -7.93
C LEU A 98 -7.06 0.51 -7.28
N TYR A 99 -6.14 1.44 -7.06
CA TYR A 99 -5.01 1.25 -6.15
C TYR A 99 -5.17 2.11 -4.90
N VAL A 100 -4.94 1.48 -3.74
CA VAL A 100 -4.94 2.14 -2.43
C VAL A 100 -3.59 1.87 -1.77
N PRO A 101 -2.78 2.91 -1.46
CA PRO A 101 -1.50 2.72 -0.77
C PRO A 101 -1.67 2.26 0.67
N THR A 102 -0.56 2.13 1.40
CA THR A 102 -0.59 2.01 2.87
C THR A 102 -1.07 3.33 3.47
N ASP A 103 -2.38 3.41 3.73
CA ASP A 103 -3.13 4.61 4.13
C ASP A 103 -3.91 4.33 5.41
N ASN A 104 -3.58 5.04 6.50
CA ASN A 104 -4.19 4.77 7.82
C ASN A 104 -5.67 5.14 7.88
N THR A 105 -6.07 6.16 7.12
CA THR A 105 -7.48 6.58 7.07
C THR A 105 -8.30 5.54 6.32
N VAL A 106 -7.81 5.00 5.20
CA VAL A 106 -8.48 3.91 4.49
C VAL A 106 -8.46 2.62 5.32
N ALA A 107 -7.35 2.27 5.96
CA ALA A 107 -7.25 1.08 6.81
C ALA A 107 -8.32 1.04 7.91
N SER A 108 -8.68 2.21 8.42
CA SER A 108 -9.75 2.36 9.42
C SER A 108 -11.17 2.40 8.82
N ASN A 109 -11.33 2.41 7.49
CA ASN A 109 -12.59 2.62 6.79
C ASN A 109 -12.76 1.70 5.55
N THR A 110 -12.14 0.53 5.55
CA THR A 110 -12.14 -0.41 4.41
C THR A 110 -13.53 -0.81 3.95
N GLU A 111 -14.50 -0.90 4.88
CA GLU A 111 -15.90 -1.21 4.57
C GLU A 111 -16.52 -0.22 3.58
N ILE A 112 -16.16 1.06 3.65
CA ILE A 112 -16.67 2.08 2.72
C ILE A 112 -16.19 1.75 1.30
N ILE A 113 -14.92 1.41 1.14
CA ILE A 113 -14.35 1.05 -0.16
C ILE A 113 -14.99 -0.23 -0.69
N ASN A 114 -15.05 -1.28 0.14
CA ASN A 114 -15.65 -2.56 -0.26
C ASN A 114 -17.11 -2.40 -0.71
N ASN A 115 -17.92 -1.66 0.05
CA ASN A 115 -19.33 -1.46 -0.26
C ASN A 115 -19.59 -0.66 -1.55
N ILE A 116 -18.58 0.06 -2.07
CA ILE A 116 -18.67 0.82 -3.32
C ILE A 116 -18.09 0.01 -4.49
N PHE A 117 -16.88 -0.53 -4.34
CA PHE A 117 -16.14 -1.11 -5.46
C PHE A 117 -16.55 -2.55 -5.78
N GLN A 118 -16.84 -3.38 -4.77
CA GLN A 118 -17.26 -4.76 -5.00
C GLN A 118 -18.58 -4.84 -5.78
N PRO A 119 -19.67 -4.10 -5.45
CA PRO A 119 -20.88 -4.09 -6.26
C PRO A 119 -20.71 -3.48 -7.65
N ALA A 120 -19.73 -2.56 -7.82
CA ALA A 120 -19.38 -1.99 -9.11
C ALA A 120 -18.58 -2.97 -10.00
N GLY A 121 -18.12 -4.09 -9.45
CA GLY A 121 -17.30 -5.06 -10.18
C GLY A 121 -15.87 -4.60 -10.44
N ILE A 122 -15.39 -3.60 -9.68
CA ILE A 122 -14.07 -2.99 -9.86
C ILE A 122 -13.10 -3.54 -8.82
N PRO A 123 -11.99 -4.18 -9.25
CA PRO A 123 -10.99 -4.71 -8.34
C PRO A 123 -10.19 -3.59 -7.65
N VAL A 124 -9.82 -3.84 -6.40
CA VAL A 124 -8.97 -2.97 -5.59
C VAL A 124 -7.66 -3.67 -5.27
N VAL A 125 -6.52 -3.12 -5.67
CA VAL A 125 -5.17 -3.57 -5.27
C VAL A 125 -4.66 -2.65 -4.17
N THR A 126 -4.05 -3.20 -3.13
CA THR A 126 -3.72 -2.44 -1.93
C THR A 126 -2.25 -2.53 -1.56
N GLY A 127 -1.76 -1.52 -0.84
CA GLY A 127 -0.38 -1.39 -0.40
C GLY A 127 -0.01 -2.30 0.77
N GLU A 128 -1.01 -2.85 1.50
CA GLU A 128 -0.76 -3.70 2.66
C GLU A 128 -1.92 -4.69 2.93
N GLU A 129 -1.65 -5.70 3.77
CA GLU A 129 -2.52 -6.84 4.00
C GLU A 129 -3.84 -6.49 4.72
N GLY A 130 -3.82 -5.59 5.72
CA GLY A 130 -5.02 -5.24 6.48
C GLY A 130 -6.07 -4.53 5.62
N ILE A 131 -5.65 -3.60 4.74
CA ILE A 131 -6.55 -2.97 3.76
C ILE A 131 -7.04 -4.02 2.76
N CYS A 132 -6.17 -4.93 2.30
CA CYS A 132 -6.54 -5.99 1.39
C CYS A 132 -7.60 -6.93 2.00
N ALA A 133 -7.43 -7.31 3.25
CA ALA A 133 -8.40 -8.12 3.98
C ALA A 133 -9.79 -7.48 4.03
N GLY A 134 -9.86 -6.14 4.14
CA GLY A 134 -11.11 -5.41 4.23
C GLY A 134 -11.76 -5.05 2.90
N CYS A 135 -11.01 -4.82 1.83
CA CYS A 135 -11.57 -4.33 0.57
C CYS A 135 -10.76 -4.67 -0.70
N GLY A 136 -9.58 -5.27 -0.58
CA GLY A 136 -8.71 -5.53 -1.72
C GLY A 136 -8.85 -6.93 -2.29
N VAL A 137 -8.48 -7.10 -3.56
CA VAL A 137 -8.35 -8.41 -4.21
C VAL A 137 -6.96 -8.99 -3.98
N ALA A 138 -5.92 -8.15 -4.03
CA ALA A 138 -4.53 -8.57 -3.84
C ALA A 138 -3.65 -7.45 -3.28
N THR A 139 -2.53 -7.86 -2.70
CA THR A 139 -1.47 -6.98 -2.19
C THR A 139 -0.11 -7.65 -2.28
N LEU A 140 0.94 -6.87 -2.53
CA LEU A 140 2.31 -7.28 -2.26
C LEU A 140 2.66 -6.75 -0.86
N SER A 141 2.57 -7.62 0.14
CA SER A 141 2.65 -7.23 1.54
C SER A 141 4.00 -7.55 2.16
N ILE A 142 4.30 -6.85 3.23
CA ILE A 142 5.42 -7.14 4.13
C ILE A 142 4.92 -7.92 5.35
N SER A 143 5.84 -8.64 6.02
CA SER A 143 5.57 -9.20 7.32
C SER A 143 5.84 -8.15 8.42
N TYR A 144 4.79 -7.60 9.02
CA TYR A 144 4.95 -6.69 10.16
C TYR A 144 5.62 -7.36 11.37
N TYR A 145 5.47 -8.68 11.51
CA TYR A 145 6.20 -9.45 12.51
C TYR A 145 7.72 -9.40 12.26
N ASP A 146 8.15 -9.66 11.01
CA ASP A 146 9.57 -9.63 10.65
C ASP A 146 10.14 -8.21 10.74
N LEU A 147 9.35 -7.20 10.38
CA LEU A 147 9.71 -5.80 10.53
C LEU A 147 9.92 -5.45 12.02
N GLY A 148 9.02 -5.91 12.89
CA GLY A 148 9.17 -5.76 14.34
C GLY A 148 10.41 -6.46 14.90
N VAL A 149 10.73 -7.66 14.40
CA VAL A 149 11.97 -8.38 14.74
C VAL A 149 13.20 -7.60 14.28
N ALA A 150 13.18 -7.04 13.06
CA ALA A 150 14.29 -6.20 12.56
C ALA A 150 14.47 -4.95 13.43
N THR A 151 13.39 -4.26 13.77
CA THR A 151 13.39 -3.10 14.68
C THR A 151 13.98 -3.46 16.05
N GLY A 152 13.58 -4.59 16.61
CA GLY A 152 14.13 -5.09 17.89
C GLY A 152 15.63 -5.37 17.83
N LYS A 153 16.11 -5.96 16.72
CA LYS A 153 17.56 -6.19 16.52
C LYS A 153 18.33 -4.87 16.40
N MET A 154 17.80 -3.88 15.71
CA MET A 154 18.39 -2.53 15.64
C MET A 154 18.47 -1.90 17.03
N ALA A 155 17.40 -1.96 17.82
CA ALA A 155 17.39 -1.45 19.20
C ALA A 155 18.48 -2.12 20.06
N VAL A 156 18.65 -3.44 19.95
CA VAL A 156 19.72 -4.17 20.68
C VAL A 156 21.12 -3.69 20.26
N ARG A 157 21.35 -3.41 18.98
CA ARG A 157 22.64 -2.87 18.49
C ARG A 157 22.95 -1.52 19.12
N VAL A 158 21.96 -0.60 19.16
CA VAL A 158 22.09 0.71 19.83
C VAL A 158 22.38 0.55 21.33
N LEU A 159 21.67 -0.35 22.03
CA LEU A 159 21.89 -0.64 23.45
C LEU A 159 23.28 -1.22 23.72
N ASN A 160 23.88 -1.91 22.76
CA ASN A 160 25.25 -2.42 22.83
C ASN A 160 26.32 -1.40 22.40
N GLY A 161 25.94 -0.15 22.11
CA GLY A 161 26.85 0.96 21.84
C GLY A 161 27.14 1.23 20.38
N GLU A 162 26.37 0.66 19.44
CA GLU A 162 26.44 1.05 18.04
C GLU A 162 25.91 2.48 17.86
N ASP A 163 26.61 3.27 17.07
CA ASP A 163 26.26 4.67 16.83
C ASP A 163 25.01 4.76 15.90
N ILE A 164 23.88 5.12 16.50
CA ILE A 164 22.61 5.26 15.78
C ILE A 164 22.70 6.24 14.59
N SER A 165 23.58 7.23 14.66
CA SER A 165 23.75 8.22 13.58
C SER A 165 24.31 7.62 12.29
N THR A 166 24.89 6.44 12.36
CA THR A 166 25.46 5.70 11.21
C THR A 166 24.58 4.54 10.75
N MET A 167 23.50 4.25 11.48
CA MET A 167 22.62 3.14 11.15
C MET A 167 21.66 3.53 10.03
N PRO A 168 21.64 2.77 8.90
CA PRO A 168 20.64 3.02 7.85
C PRO A 168 19.25 2.57 8.31
N VAL A 169 18.22 3.12 7.67
CA VAL A 169 16.86 2.59 7.75
C VAL A 169 16.86 1.19 7.11
N GLU A 170 16.31 0.20 7.81
CA GLU A 170 16.17 -1.16 7.32
C GLU A 170 14.74 -1.39 6.81
N TYR A 171 14.61 -2.28 5.80
CA TYR A 171 13.32 -2.64 5.20
C TYR A 171 12.96 -4.07 5.58
N ALA A 172 11.70 -4.44 5.41
CA ALA A 172 11.27 -5.83 5.57
C ALA A 172 12.08 -6.74 4.64
N PRO A 173 12.59 -7.87 5.14
CA PRO A 173 13.47 -8.74 4.35
C PRO A 173 12.73 -9.55 3.29
N ASN A 174 11.41 -9.72 3.44
CA ASN A 174 10.59 -10.57 2.59
C ASN A 174 9.30 -9.86 2.20
N PHE A 175 8.87 -10.11 0.97
CA PHE A 175 7.59 -9.66 0.42
C PHE A 175 6.79 -10.90 -0.01
N VAL A 176 5.49 -10.87 0.25
CA VAL A 176 4.59 -11.99 -0.07
C VAL A 176 3.41 -11.43 -0.87
N LYS A 177 3.11 -12.09 -2.00
CA LYS A 177 1.89 -11.83 -2.75
C LYS A 177 0.73 -12.48 -2.01
N LYS A 178 -0.21 -11.66 -1.54
CA LYS A 178 -1.41 -12.13 -0.83
C LYS A 178 -2.67 -11.71 -1.55
N TYR A 179 -3.75 -12.47 -1.35
CA TYR A 179 -5.05 -12.18 -1.94
C TYR A 179 -6.20 -12.46 -0.99
N ASN A 180 -7.27 -11.72 -1.15
CA ASN A 180 -8.53 -11.93 -0.43
C ASN A 180 -9.41 -12.88 -1.26
N LYS A 181 -9.48 -14.14 -0.82
CA LYS A 181 -10.25 -15.17 -1.53
C LYS A 181 -11.72 -14.81 -1.68
N THR A 182 -12.34 -14.27 -0.63
CA THR A 182 -13.77 -13.94 -0.61
C THR A 182 -14.11 -12.88 -1.66
N ILE A 183 -13.31 -11.81 -1.74
CA ILE A 183 -13.53 -10.73 -2.72
C ILE A 183 -13.18 -11.21 -4.14
N CYS A 184 -12.09 -11.97 -4.30
CA CYS A 184 -11.73 -12.55 -5.60
C CYS A 184 -12.83 -13.47 -6.14
N ASP A 185 -13.40 -14.36 -5.30
CA ASP A 185 -14.51 -15.23 -5.69
C ASP A 185 -15.75 -14.42 -6.11
N ALA A 186 -16.08 -13.34 -5.37
CA ALA A 186 -17.22 -12.46 -5.66
C ALA A 186 -17.07 -11.72 -7.00
N LEU A 187 -15.84 -11.35 -7.35
CA LEU A 187 -15.52 -10.65 -8.60
C LEU A 187 -15.11 -11.59 -9.74
N ASN A 188 -15.11 -12.92 -9.52
CA ASN A 188 -14.64 -13.94 -10.47
C ASN A 188 -13.19 -13.70 -10.94
N ILE A 189 -12.32 -13.26 -10.03
CA ILE A 189 -10.90 -13.05 -10.28
C ILE A 189 -10.14 -14.30 -9.87
N THR A 190 -9.29 -14.79 -10.77
CA THR A 190 -8.36 -15.87 -10.50
C THR A 190 -6.97 -15.30 -10.36
N VAL A 191 -6.31 -15.58 -9.24
CA VAL A 191 -4.92 -15.19 -9.00
C VAL A 191 -3.97 -16.34 -9.36
N PRO A 192 -2.70 -16.05 -9.72
CA PRO A 192 -1.67 -17.08 -9.91
C PRO A 192 -1.40 -17.92 -8.65
N ASP A 193 -0.80 -19.10 -8.83
CA ASP A 193 -0.55 -20.07 -7.73
C ASP A 193 0.48 -19.62 -6.70
N ASP A 194 1.25 -18.56 -6.99
CA ASP A 194 2.24 -17.95 -6.09
C ASP A 194 1.66 -16.90 -5.14
N TYR A 195 0.33 -16.72 -5.15
CA TYR A 195 -0.38 -15.87 -4.20
C TYR A 195 -0.89 -16.69 -3.00
N GLU A 196 -0.66 -16.17 -1.80
CA GLU A 196 -1.15 -16.77 -0.56
C GLU A 196 -2.49 -16.14 -0.14
N ALA A 197 -3.47 -16.96 0.22
CA ALA A 197 -4.73 -16.45 0.74
C ALA A 197 -4.50 -15.77 2.10
N ILE A 198 -5.12 -14.60 2.30
CA ILE A 198 -5.18 -13.94 3.60
C ILE A 198 -6.04 -14.82 4.52
N GLU A 199 -5.51 -15.15 5.71
CA GLU A 199 -6.25 -15.89 6.72
C GLU A 199 -7.33 -14.98 7.35
N GLU A 200 -8.57 -15.49 7.49
CA GLU A 200 -9.70 -14.80 8.13
C GLU A 200 -9.59 -14.80 9.67
#